data_c1d3d3f5f2ac088c3fdb2584e0e31d91
#
_entry.id   c1d3d3f5f2ac088c3fdb2584e0e31d91
#
_cell.length_a   1.000
_cell.length_b   1.000
_cell.length_c   1.000
_cell.angle_alpha   90.00
_cell.angle_beta   90.00
_cell.angle_gamma   90.00
#
_symmetry.space_group_name_H-M   'P 1'
#
loop_
_entity.id
_entity.type
_entity.pdbx_description
1 polymer ?
#
loop_
_entity_poly.entity_id
_entity_poly.type
_entity_poly.pdbx_seq_one_letter_code
_entity_poly.pdbx_strand_id
1 'polypeptide(L)'
;MRNFGGETSTLRVLRFSEEELLARATLGNMNWPGPRFTLEQIEQIPAIAHYFTRWPGKDDFGLVAEDPDGKAVGVVWLRYFDPTDPGYGFVAASIPELCVWVAEGQRGRGLGTRLIAGILEQARSQALPAISLSVEAGNPARSVYERLGFAPAGPAFDEGTLLLRL
;
A
#
# COMPACT_ATOMS: atom_id res chain seq x y z
N MET A 1 2.31 -38.35 0.06
CA MET A 1 2.99 -37.17 0.57
C MET A 1 2.75 -36.05 -0.43
N ARG A 2 1.77 -35.17 -0.17
CA ARG A 2 1.51 -34.04 -1.05
C ARG A 2 2.46 -32.92 -0.64
N ASN A 3 3.43 -32.64 -1.49
CA ASN A 3 4.31 -31.50 -1.35
C ASN A 3 3.47 -30.23 -1.56
N PHE A 4 3.04 -29.59 -0.49
CA PHE A 4 2.58 -28.20 -0.53
C PHE A 4 3.82 -27.32 -0.56
N GLY A 5 4.55 -27.36 -1.66
CA GLY A 5 5.56 -26.39 -1.98
C GLY A 5 4.86 -25.08 -2.32
N GLY A 6 4.38 -24.36 -1.31
CA GLY A 6 4.03 -22.96 -1.46
C GLY A 6 5.32 -22.23 -1.81
N GLU A 7 5.41 -21.72 -3.02
CA GLU A 7 6.51 -20.86 -3.42
C GLU A 7 6.58 -19.70 -2.42
N THR A 8 7.61 -19.72 -1.58
CA THR A 8 7.76 -18.73 -0.51
C THR A 8 8.34 -17.46 -1.13
N SER A 9 7.53 -16.42 -1.26
CA SER A 9 8.03 -15.10 -1.64
C SER A 9 8.96 -14.52 -0.57
N THR A 10 9.97 -13.78 -1.00
CA THR A 10 10.89 -13.07 -0.11
C THR A 10 10.59 -11.58 -0.13
N LEU A 11 10.78 -10.90 1.01
CA LEU A 11 10.61 -9.46 1.10
C LEU A 11 11.97 -8.77 0.96
N ARG A 12 11.99 -7.68 0.21
CA ARG A 12 13.15 -6.79 0.09
C ARG A 12 12.72 -5.32 0.09
N VAL A 13 13.66 -4.44 0.28
CA VAL A 13 13.42 -3.00 0.21
C VAL A 13 13.00 -2.58 -1.21
N LEU A 14 11.99 -1.73 -1.29
CA LEU A 14 11.58 -1.07 -2.54
C LEU A 14 12.67 -0.08 -2.97
N ARG A 15 13.09 -0.19 -4.24
CA ARG A 15 14.18 0.62 -4.81
C ARG A 15 13.68 1.94 -5.37
N PHE A 16 14.57 2.91 -5.46
CA PHE A 16 14.29 4.23 -6.06
C PHE A 16 13.88 4.15 -7.53
N SER A 17 14.37 3.15 -8.25
CA SER A 17 14.10 2.94 -9.67
C SER A 17 12.78 2.24 -9.98
N GLU A 18 11.97 1.92 -8.97
CA GLU A 18 10.78 1.09 -9.13
C GLU A 18 9.44 1.87 -9.19
N GLU A 19 9.49 3.10 -9.67
CA GLU A 19 8.28 3.92 -9.87
C GLU A 19 7.24 3.22 -10.77
N GLU A 20 7.67 2.50 -11.81
CA GLU A 20 6.77 1.72 -12.67
C GLU A 20 6.01 0.64 -11.92
N LEU A 21 6.67 -0.04 -10.97
CA LEU A 21 6.01 -1.03 -10.11
C LEU A 21 4.90 -0.37 -9.28
N LEU A 22 5.18 0.81 -8.73
CA LEU A 22 4.20 1.56 -7.96
C LEU A 22 3.04 2.05 -8.83
N ALA A 23 3.29 2.44 -10.06
CA ALA A 23 2.25 2.82 -11.02
C ALA A 23 1.32 1.64 -11.31
N ARG A 24 1.87 0.46 -11.59
CA ARG A 24 1.09 -0.77 -11.80
C ARG A 24 0.31 -1.18 -10.55
N ALA A 25 0.91 -1.08 -9.39
CA ALA A 25 0.26 -1.38 -8.12
C ALA A 25 -0.92 -0.42 -7.86
N THR A 26 -0.73 0.87 -8.11
CA THR A 26 -1.78 1.88 -7.98
C THR A 26 -2.92 1.62 -8.95
N LEU A 27 -2.62 1.26 -10.19
CA LEU A 27 -3.64 0.88 -11.18
C LEU A 27 -4.45 -0.33 -10.68
N GLY A 28 -3.79 -1.36 -10.17
CA GLY A 28 -4.46 -2.54 -9.60
C GLY A 28 -5.36 -2.18 -8.43
N ASN A 29 -4.91 -1.28 -7.56
CA ASN A 29 -5.69 -0.80 -6.42
C ASN A 29 -6.92 0.01 -6.86
N MET A 30 -6.77 0.86 -7.88
CA MET A 30 -7.89 1.63 -8.42
C MET A 30 -8.91 0.76 -9.16
N ASN A 31 -8.47 -0.37 -9.70
CA ASN A 31 -9.31 -1.32 -10.43
C ASN A 31 -9.75 -2.53 -9.60
N TRP A 32 -9.79 -2.40 -8.26
CA TRP A 32 -10.19 -3.51 -7.39
C TRP A 32 -11.59 -4.08 -7.71
N PRO A 33 -12.61 -3.25 -8.08
CA PRO A 33 -13.94 -3.78 -8.40
C PRO A 33 -14.06 -4.24 -9.86
N GLY A 34 -13.05 -3.97 -10.68
CA GLY A 34 -13.03 -4.24 -12.11
C GLY A 34 -12.36 -3.11 -12.90
N PRO A 35 -12.25 -3.24 -14.22
CA PRO A 35 -11.59 -2.22 -15.06
C PRO A 35 -12.34 -0.87 -14.99
N ARG A 36 -11.73 0.12 -14.36
CA ARG A 36 -12.23 1.51 -14.30
C ARG A 36 -11.29 2.50 -14.96
N PHE A 37 -10.00 2.24 -14.88
CA PHE A 37 -8.94 3.13 -15.35
C PHE A 37 -7.92 2.36 -16.16
N THR A 38 -7.27 3.07 -17.10
CA THR A 38 -6.03 2.64 -17.74
C THR A 38 -4.83 3.29 -17.04
N LEU A 39 -3.63 2.77 -17.29
CA LEU A 39 -2.40 3.36 -16.76
C LEU A 39 -2.26 4.83 -17.22
N GLU A 40 -2.50 5.11 -18.49
CA GLU A 40 -2.46 6.46 -19.04
C GLU A 40 -3.42 7.41 -18.31
N GLN A 41 -4.62 6.94 -17.99
CA GLN A 41 -5.60 7.76 -17.28
C GLN A 41 -5.14 8.10 -15.86
N ILE A 42 -4.62 7.14 -15.10
CA ILE A 42 -4.17 7.44 -13.72
C ILE A 42 -2.94 8.34 -13.70
N GLU A 43 -2.10 8.29 -14.72
CA GLU A 43 -0.96 9.20 -14.88
C GLU A 43 -1.42 10.65 -15.09
N GLN A 44 -2.61 10.87 -15.67
CA GLN A 44 -3.19 12.17 -15.94
C GLN A 44 -4.05 12.72 -14.79
N ILE A 45 -4.32 11.92 -13.77
CA ILE A 45 -5.14 12.33 -12.61
C ILE A 45 -4.20 12.62 -11.43
N PRO A 46 -3.93 13.90 -11.10
CA PRO A 46 -2.95 14.25 -10.07
C PRO A 46 -3.21 13.59 -8.72
N ALA A 47 -4.47 13.47 -8.31
CA ALA A 47 -4.86 12.85 -7.05
C ALA A 47 -4.57 11.35 -6.97
N ILE A 48 -4.32 10.70 -8.10
CA ILE A 48 -3.92 9.29 -8.17
C ILE A 48 -2.42 9.19 -8.48
N ALA A 49 -1.95 10.00 -9.43
CA ALA A 49 -0.56 9.96 -9.88
C ALA A 49 0.43 10.27 -8.75
N HIS A 50 0.08 11.10 -7.78
CA HIS A 50 0.97 11.47 -6.68
C HIS A 50 1.29 10.28 -5.75
N TYR A 51 0.59 9.16 -5.85
CA TYR A 51 0.93 7.95 -5.09
C TYR A 51 2.18 7.26 -5.60
N PHE A 52 2.57 7.46 -6.85
CA PHE A 52 3.74 6.80 -7.45
C PHE A 52 4.73 7.73 -8.14
N THR A 53 4.31 8.93 -8.58
CA THR A 53 5.23 9.85 -9.27
C THR A 53 6.25 10.47 -8.32
N ARG A 54 7.45 10.75 -8.84
CA ARG A 54 8.56 11.33 -8.07
C ARG A 54 8.93 10.48 -6.85
N TRP A 55 8.90 9.18 -7.03
CA TRP A 55 9.30 8.23 -6.00
C TRP A 55 10.83 8.19 -5.84
N PRO A 56 11.36 8.10 -4.59
CA PRO A 56 10.67 8.38 -3.35
C PRO A 56 10.77 9.86 -2.95
N GLY A 57 9.81 10.33 -2.15
CA GLY A 57 10.00 11.54 -1.36
C GLY A 57 11.01 11.29 -0.23
N LYS A 58 11.36 12.35 0.51
CA LYS A 58 12.46 12.33 1.47
C LYS A 58 12.43 11.18 2.48
N ASP A 59 11.25 10.89 3.06
CA ASP A 59 11.09 9.92 4.13
C ASP A 59 10.24 8.71 3.71
N ASP A 60 9.95 8.60 2.41
CA ASP A 60 9.17 7.51 1.85
C ASP A 60 9.97 6.21 1.84
N PHE A 61 9.32 5.09 2.09
CA PHE A 61 9.94 3.77 2.00
C PHE A 61 8.92 2.68 1.73
N GLY A 62 9.39 1.53 1.33
CA GLY A 62 8.52 0.40 1.01
C GLY A 62 9.24 -0.93 0.96
N LEU A 63 8.44 -1.99 0.81
CA LEU A 63 8.90 -3.37 0.68
C LEU A 63 8.27 -4.00 -0.55
N VAL A 64 9.03 -4.86 -1.21
CA VAL A 64 8.58 -5.66 -2.36
C VAL A 64 8.64 -7.13 -1.98
N ALA A 65 7.61 -7.87 -2.36
CA ALA A 65 7.62 -9.33 -2.32
C ALA A 65 8.00 -9.85 -3.70
N GLU A 66 9.04 -10.68 -3.75
CA GLU A 66 9.48 -11.35 -4.96
C GLU A 66 9.19 -12.85 -4.89
N ASP A 67 8.79 -13.42 -6.02
CA ASP A 67 8.73 -14.88 -6.16
C ASP A 67 10.14 -15.48 -6.32
N PRO A 68 10.29 -16.82 -6.35
CA PRO A 68 11.59 -17.45 -6.53
C PRO A 68 12.33 -17.07 -7.81
N ASP A 69 11.63 -16.60 -8.83
CA ASP A 69 12.20 -16.14 -10.09
C ASP A 69 12.61 -14.67 -10.06
N GLY A 70 12.44 -13.99 -8.92
CA GLY A 70 12.76 -12.57 -8.76
C GLY A 70 11.71 -11.60 -9.31
N LYS A 71 10.52 -12.09 -9.62
CA LYS A 71 9.42 -11.25 -10.09
C LYS A 71 8.69 -10.62 -8.90
N ALA A 72 8.43 -9.32 -8.97
CA ALA A 72 7.62 -8.63 -7.97
C ALA A 72 6.17 -9.11 -8.03
N VAL A 73 5.70 -9.68 -6.94
CA VAL A 73 4.33 -10.22 -6.79
C VAL A 73 3.50 -9.47 -5.77
N GLY A 74 4.08 -8.50 -5.12
CA GLY A 74 3.40 -7.60 -4.21
C GLY A 74 4.31 -6.46 -3.79
N VAL A 75 3.71 -5.38 -3.36
CA VAL A 75 4.43 -4.20 -2.87
C VAL A 75 3.61 -3.48 -1.82
N VAL A 76 4.29 -2.95 -0.83
CA VAL A 76 3.72 -2.05 0.18
C VAL A 76 4.64 -0.85 0.30
N TRP A 77 4.06 0.35 0.34
CA TRP A 77 4.86 1.56 0.52
C TRP A 77 4.15 2.58 1.38
N LEU A 78 4.95 3.39 2.07
CA LEU A 78 4.49 4.53 2.86
C LEU A 78 4.90 5.80 2.14
N ARG A 79 3.94 6.67 1.91
CA ARG A 79 4.17 7.95 1.28
C ARG A 79 3.65 9.09 2.14
N TYR A 80 4.50 10.11 2.32
CA TYR A 80 4.12 11.33 3.00
C TYR A 80 3.47 12.29 2.03
N PHE A 81 2.38 12.89 2.46
CA PHE A 81 1.67 13.96 1.76
C PHE A 81 1.64 15.22 2.63
N ASP A 82 1.16 16.30 2.09
CA ASP A 82 0.97 17.54 2.82
C ASP A 82 -0.44 18.11 2.59
N PRO A 83 -0.87 19.11 3.40
CA PRO A 83 -2.23 19.67 3.28
C PRO A 83 -2.55 20.32 1.93
N THR A 84 -1.55 20.67 1.12
CA THR A 84 -1.75 21.29 -0.19
C THR A 84 -1.93 20.26 -1.31
N ASP A 85 -1.50 19.02 -1.07
CA ASP A 85 -1.67 17.90 -1.98
C ASP A 85 -1.92 16.61 -1.18
N PRO A 86 -3.08 16.51 -0.50
CA PRO A 86 -3.35 15.37 0.39
C PRO A 86 -3.68 14.12 -0.40
N GLY A 87 -3.24 12.95 0.11
CA GLY A 87 -3.76 11.66 -0.33
C GLY A 87 -5.20 11.43 0.13
N TYR A 88 -5.87 10.42 -0.39
CA TYR A 88 -7.24 10.09 0.00
C TYR A 88 -7.38 9.74 1.49
N GLY A 89 -6.32 9.18 2.09
CA GLY A 89 -6.27 8.83 3.51
C GLY A 89 -5.43 9.79 4.35
N PHE A 90 -5.23 11.01 3.87
CA PHE A 90 -4.42 12.01 4.57
C PHE A 90 -5.01 12.37 5.94
N VAL A 91 -4.17 12.30 6.98
CA VAL A 91 -4.53 12.69 8.34
C VAL A 91 -3.67 13.86 8.83
N ALA A 92 -2.36 13.77 8.63
CA ALA A 92 -1.41 14.82 8.99
C ALA A 92 -0.11 14.67 8.20
N ALA A 93 0.63 15.75 8.03
CA ALA A 93 1.90 15.73 7.30
C ALA A 93 2.96 14.81 7.96
N SER A 94 2.87 14.57 9.26
CA SER A 94 3.76 13.67 10.01
C SER A 94 3.35 12.19 9.96
N ILE A 95 2.21 11.87 9.37
CA ILE A 95 1.66 10.51 9.31
C ILE A 95 1.65 10.06 7.85
N PRO A 96 2.49 9.09 7.47
CA PRO A 96 2.48 8.60 6.09
C PRO A 96 1.25 7.74 5.81
N GLU A 97 0.87 7.68 4.54
CA GLU A 97 -0.22 6.88 4.04
C GLU A 97 0.30 5.57 3.46
N LEU A 98 -0.33 4.47 3.82
CA LEU A 98 0.02 3.13 3.38
C LEU A 98 -0.74 2.76 2.12
N CYS A 99 -0.01 2.24 1.14
CA CYS A 99 -0.55 1.58 -0.04
C CYS A 99 0.01 0.16 -0.10
N VAL A 100 -0.83 -0.80 -0.46
CA VAL A 100 -0.43 -2.20 -0.63
C VAL A 100 -1.12 -2.79 -1.84
N TRP A 101 -0.38 -3.60 -2.58
CA TRP A 101 -0.88 -4.32 -3.74
C TRP A 101 -0.28 -5.72 -3.77
N VAL A 102 -1.12 -6.69 -4.13
CA VAL A 102 -0.73 -8.08 -4.36
C VAL A 102 -1.18 -8.46 -5.76
N ALA A 103 -0.30 -9.07 -6.53
CA ALA A 103 -0.59 -9.51 -7.89
C ALA A 103 -1.75 -10.51 -7.91
N GLU A 104 -2.56 -10.43 -8.96
CA GLU A 104 -3.58 -11.43 -9.24
C GLU A 104 -2.93 -12.83 -9.29
N GLY A 105 -3.57 -13.83 -8.76
CA GLY A 105 -2.98 -15.17 -8.61
C GLY A 105 -2.13 -15.37 -7.35
N GLN A 106 -1.70 -14.32 -6.69
CA GLN A 106 -0.99 -14.39 -5.39
C GLN A 106 -1.89 -13.97 -4.21
N ARG A 107 -3.12 -13.55 -4.50
CA ARG A 107 -4.11 -13.15 -3.49
C ARG A 107 -4.65 -14.35 -2.72
N GLY A 108 -5.13 -14.11 -1.50
CA GLY A 108 -5.70 -15.15 -0.64
C GLY A 108 -4.68 -16.07 0.02
N ARG A 109 -3.40 -15.73 -0.03
CA ARG A 109 -2.29 -16.51 0.55
C ARG A 109 -1.58 -15.80 1.73
N GLY A 110 -2.17 -14.71 2.23
CA GLY A 110 -1.59 -13.94 3.34
C GLY A 110 -0.42 -13.04 2.96
N LEU A 111 -0.13 -12.85 1.68
CA LEU A 111 0.99 -12.03 1.24
C LEU A 111 0.79 -10.55 1.59
N GLY A 112 -0.40 -10.02 1.41
CA GLY A 112 -0.73 -8.65 1.80
C GLY A 112 -0.52 -8.42 3.30
N THR A 113 -0.95 -9.35 4.14
CA THR A 113 -0.73 -9.31 5.58
C THR A 113 0.76 -9.34 5.94
N ARG A 114 1.55 -10.17 5.26
CA ARG A 114 3.02 -10.21 5.46
C ARG A 114 3.69 -8.90 5.08
N LEU A 115 3.30 -8.32 3.94
CA LEU A 115 3.82 -7.03 3.48
C LEU A 115 3.51 -5.93 4.50
N ILE A 116 2.28 -5.84 4.94
CA ILE A 116 1.86 -4.83 5.93
C ILE A 116 2.59 -5.06 7.26
N ALA A 117 2.65 -6.29 7.76
CA ALA A 117 3.37 -6.61 8.99
C ALA A 117 4.86 -6.18 8.91
N GLY A 118 5.50 -6.43 7.77
CA GLY A 118 6.89 -6.04 7.55
C GLY A 118 7.10 -4.53 7.57
N ILE A 119 6.21 -3.77 6.91
CA ILE A 119 6.35 -2.32 6.89
C ILE A 119 5.98 -1.67 8.24
N LEU A 120 5.05 -2.26 8.98
CA LEU A 120 4.72 -1.82 10.34
C LEU A 120 5.91 -2.01 11.29
N GLU A 121 6.61 -3.13 11.21
CA GLU A 121 7.83 -3.38 11.98
C GLU A 121 8.90 -2.33 11.67
N GLN A 122 9.12 -2.04 10.40
CA GLN A 122 10.08 -1.01 9.98
C GLN A 122 9.64 0.39 10.48
N ALA A 123 8.35 0.71 10.37
CA ALA A 123 7.82 1.98 10.87
C ALA A 123 8.01 2.15 12.38
N ARG A 124 7.79 1.09 13.14
CA ARG A 124 8.05 1.09 14.59
C ARG A 124 9.53 1.30 14.90
N SER A 125 10.41 0.65 14.14
CA SER A 125 11.86 0.83 14.33
C SER A 125 12.32 2.26 14.04
N GLN A 126 11.60 2.98 13.18
CA GLN A 126 11.84 4.39 12.88
C GLN A 126 11.07 5.35 13.81
N ALA A 127 10.39 4.83 14.82
CA ALA A 127 9.59 5.60 15.78
C ALA A 127 8.50 6.47 15.13
N LEU A 128 7.87 6.01 14.06
CA LEU A 128 6.75 6.71 13.46
C LEU A 128 5.55 6.70 14.42
N PRO A 129 4.79 7.82 14.51
CA PRO A 129 3.68 7.91 15.47
C PRO A 129 2.46 7.08 15.04
N ALA A 130 2.19 7.02 13.76
CA ALA A 130 1.00 6.37 13.19
C ALA A 130 1.15 6.18 11.69
N ILE A 131 0.26 5.39 11.11
CA ILE A 131 0.10 5.20 9.67
C ILE A 131 -1.38 5.32 9.33
N SER A 132 -1.71 6.00 8.25
CA SER A 132 -3.06 6.06 7.71
C SER A 132 -3.19 5.30 6.41
N LEU A 133 -4.41 5.07 5.99
CA LEU A 133 -4.74 4.54 4.67
C LEU A 133 -6.15 4.97 4.25
N SER A 134 -6.44 4.82 2.97
CA SER A 134 -7.79 4.97 2.43
C SER A 134 -8.25 3.66 1.84
N VAL A 135 -9.48 3.27 2.16
CA VAL A 135 -10.14 2.10 1.57
C VAL A 135 -11.53 2.47 1.11
N GLU A 136 -11.86 2.16 -0.14
CA GLU A 136 -13.19 2.43 -0.69
C GLU A 136 -14.26 1.55 -0.01
N ALA A 137 -15.48 2.10 0.08
CA ALA A 137 -16.63 1.36 0.58
C ALA A 137 -16.85 0.08 -0.26
N GLY A 138 -17.06 -1.04 0.43
CA GLY A 138 -17.27 -2.34 -0.21
C GLY A 138 -16.00 -3.11 -0.57
N ASN A 139 -14.83 -2.49 -0.45
CA ASN A 139 -13.56 -3.19 -0.70
C ASN A 139 -13.29 -4.19 0.43
N PRO A 140 -13.16 -5.51 0.12
CA PRO A 140 -12.92 -6.53 1.13
C PRO A 140 -11.59 -6.40 1.86
N ALA A 141 -10.64 -5.64 1.34
CA ALA A 141 -9.37 -5.36 2.00
C ALA A 141 -9.54 -4.67 3.35
N ARG A 142 -10.65 -3.96 3.57
CA ARG A 142 -10.95 -3.31 4.85
C ARG A 142 -10.87 -4.28 6.03
N SER A 143 -11.38 -5.49 5.87
CA SER A 143 -11.34 -6.50 6.94
C SER A 143 -9.91 -6.91 7.31
N VAL A 144 -9.00 -6.93 6.35
CA VAL A 144 -7.57 -7.20 6.60
C VAL A 144 -6.97 -6.07 7.44
N TYR A 145 -7.24 -4.83 7.06
CA TYR A 145 -6.73 -3.67 7.81
C TYR A 145 -7.26 -3.62 9.24
N GLU A 146 -8.56 -3.86 9.41
CA GLU A 146 -9.18 -3.89 10.75
C GLU A 146 -8.58 -4.98 11.64
N ARG A 147 -8.31 -6.16 11.10
CA ARG A 147 -7.64 -7.24 11.84
C ARG A 147 -6.21 -6.88 12.26
N LEU A 148 -5.55 -6.02 11.51
CA LEU A 148 -4.21 -5.53 11.84
C LEU A 148 -4.21 -4.35 12.80
N GLY A 149 -5.40 -3.88 13.22
CA GLY A 149 -5.55 -2.84 14.21
C GLY A 149 -5.89 -1.45 13.67
N PHE A 150 -6.06 -1.31 12.34
CA PHE A 150 -6.53 -0.05 11.77
C PHE A 150 -7.98 0.19 12.15
N ALA A 151 -8.30 1.43 12.49
CA ALA A 151 -9.63 1.87 12.87
C ALA A 151 -9.95 3.21 12.20
N PRO A 152 -11.23 3.60 12.08
CA PRO A 152 -11.59 4.90 11.54
C PRO A 152 -10.80 6.05 12.19
N ALA A 153 -10.30 6.97 11.38
CA ALA A 153 -9.46 8.08 11.85
C ALA A 153 -10.23 9.09 12.71
N GLY A 154 -11.54 9.16 12.56
CA GLY A 154 -12.40 10.01 13.36
C GLY A 154 -13.48 10.72 12.53
N PRO A 155 -14.41 11.45 13.18
CA PRO A 155 -15.56 12.06 12.50
C PRO A 155 -15.19 13.20 11.55
N ALA A 156 -13.99 13.73 11.66
CA ALA A 156 -13.49 14.77 10.75
C ALA A 156 -12.98 14.22 9.40
N PHE A 157 -12.92 12.87 9.25
CA PHE A 157 -12.38 12.20 8.08
C PHE A 157 -13.44 11.34 7.41
N ASP A 158 -13.21 10.97 6.15
CA ASP A 158 -14.06 10.01 5.46
C ASP A 158 -14.08 8.66 6.17
N GLU A 159 -15.18 7.93 6.07
CA GLU A 159 -15.34 6.62 6.69
C GLU A 159 -14.28 5.60 6.23
N GLY A 160 -13.77 5.77 5.01
CA GLY A 160 -12.70 4.94 4.46
C GLY A 160 -11.29 5.33 4.91
N THR A 161 -11.12 6.43 5.64
CA THR A 161 -9.83 6.84 6.19
C THR A 161 -9.58 6.12 7.50
N LEU A 162 -8.62 5.19 7.49
CA LEU A 162 -8.26 4.40 8.66
C LEU A 162 -6.89 4.82 9.19
N LEU A 163 -6.71 4.67 10.49
CA LEU A 163 -5.49 5.04 11.21
C LEU A 163 -5.05 3.89 12.12
N LEU A 164 -3.74 3.65 12.16
CA LEU A 164 -3.10 2.78 13.13
C LEU A 164 -2.04 3.58 13.90
N ARG A 165 -2.20 3.68 15.20
CA ARG A 165 -1.17 4.25 16.09
C ARG A 165 -0.12 3.19 16.40
N LEU A 166 1.14 3.56 16.30
CA LEU A 166 2.26 2.63 16.49
C LEU A 166 2.84 2.68 17.89
#